data_ca9f83ca48e158fe564002281b4f8cf3
#
_entry.id   ca9f83ca48e158fe564002281b4f8cf3
#
_cell.length_a   1.000
_cell.length_b   1.000
_cell.length_c   1.000
_cell.angle_alpha   90.00
_cell.angle_beta   90.00
_cell.angle_gamma   90.00
#
_symmetry.space_group_name_H-M   'P 1'
#
loop_
_entity.id
_entity.type
_entity.pdbx_description
1 polymer ?
#
loop_
_entity_poly.entity_id
_entity_poly.type
_entity_poly.pdbx_seq_one_letter_code
_entity_poly.pdbx_strand_id
1 'polypeptide(L)'
;MPTLIFLGLGILALLVVFGLLARYLRLWLQSYASSAGIGLFDLVAMSFKKVNPTVIVRSKIMAVQAGLGDDSGITGQALEAHYLAGGRVPLVVQALIAANKAKIDELDFKLATAIDLAGRDVREAVQTSVYPKVIDCPGKKSGRDSLDAVAKDGIQLKVRARVTVRTNLNQLIGGATEETIIARVGEGIVSAIGSAERHTDVLENPDVISKTVLARRLDSNTAFEIVSIDIADIDVGANIGARLQADQAEADTRVARANAEGRRAMAVAKEQEMIASIEESRAALVDAEAEVPRAVADSLTTGQLGIFDYYKLKNLQADTNMRQTIATGQVPTAASTT
;
A
#
# COMPACT_ATOMS: atom_id res chain seq x y z
N MET A 1 16.23 68.01 -51.37
CA MET A 1 15.24 67.58 -50.38
C MET A 1 15.44 66.13 -49.95
N PRO A 2 15.51 65.08 -50.81
CA PRO A 2 15.61 63.67 -50.34
C PRO A 2 16.91 63.35 -49.55
N THR A 3 18.04 63.99 -49.89
CA THR A 3 19.34 63.80 -49.22
C THR A 3 19.37 64.23 -47.75
N LEU A 4 18.66 65.32 -47.41
CA LEU A 4 18.51 65.80 -46.03
C LEU A 4 17.63 64.84 -45.18
N ILE A 5 16.63 64.23 -45.81
CA ILE A 5 15.76 63.25 -45.14
C ILE A 5 16.54 61.97 -44.85
N PHE A 6 17.35 61.46 -45.79
CA PHE A 6 18.20 60.30 -45.57
C PHE A 6 19.27 60.58 -44.53
N LEU A 7 19.85 61.79 -44.49
CA LEU A 7 20.83 62.16 -43.46
C LEU A 7 20.22 62.22 -42.07
N GLY A 8 18.98 62.82 -41.96
CA GLY A 8 18.24 62.83 -40.67
C GLY A 8 17.86 61.45 -40.16
N LEU A 9 17.43 60.55 -41.06
CA LEU A 9 17.08 59.18 -40.72
C LEU A 9 18.32 58.40 -40.31
N GLY A 10 19.48 58.67 -40.93
CA GLY A 10 20.77 58.09 -40.55
C GLY A 10 21.24 58.52 -39.15
N ILE A 11 21.14 59.82 -38.83
CA ILE A 11 21.45 60.36 -37.49
C ILE A 11 20.48 59.80 -36.43
N LEU A 12 19.21 59.67 -36.72
CA LEU A 12 18.23 59.09 -35.82
C LEU A 12 18.53 57.61 -35.54
N ALA A 13 18.85 56.83 -36.58
CA ALA A 13 19.26 55.45 -36.45
C ALA A 13 20.54 55.27 -35.59
N LEU A 14 21.52 56.18 -35.81
CA LEU A 14 22.77 56.19 -35.05
C LEU A 14 22.52 56.54 -33.58
N LEU A 15 21.64 57.49 -33.27
CA LEU A 15 21.26 57.80 -31.88
C LEU A 15 20.52 56.66 -31.20
N VAL A 16 19.63 55.95 -31.90
CA VAL A 16 18.94 54.76 -31.36
C VAL A 16 19.94 53.66 -31.08
N VAL A 17 20.88 53.36 -31.99
CA VAL A 17 21.94 52.38 -31.81
C VAL A 17 22.84 52.77 -30.65
N PHE A 18 23.23 54.04 -30.53
CA PHE A 18 24.06 54.55 -29.44
C PHE A 18 23.32 54.46 -28.10
N GLY A 19 22.01 54.75 -28.02
CA GLY A 19 21.22 54.60 -26.82
C GLY A 19 21.07 53.13 -26.35
N LEU A 20 20.89 52.21 -27.30
CA LEU A 20 20.88 50.76 -27.01
C LEU A 20 22.26 50.28 -26.50
N LEU A 21 23.34 50.71 -27.16
CA LEU A 21 24.71 50.36 -26.73
C LEU A 21 25.02 50.94 -25.35
N ALA A 22 24.68 52.20 -25.08
CA ALA A 22 24.87 52.84 -23.77
C ALA A 22 24.18 52.09 -22.63
N ARG A 23 22.99 51.51 -22.87
CA ARG A 23 22.26 50.73 -21.92
C ARG A 23 23.01 49.45 -21.48
N TYR A 24 23.75 48.83 -22.40
CA TYR A 24 24.51 47.61 -22.15
C TYR A 24 25.95 47.84 -21.79
N LEU A 25 26.48 49.06 -21.98
CA LEU A 25 27.86 49.42 -21.72
C LEU A 25 28.27 49.13 -20.25
N ARG A 26 27.38 49.41 -19.30
CA ARG A 26 27.62 49.12 -17.90
C ARG A 26 27.79 47.60 -17.62
N LEU A 27 26.94 46.77 -18.22
CA LEU A 27 27.01 45.30 -18.07
C LEU A 27 28.23 44.74 -18.78
N TRP A 28 28.57 45.27 -19.93
CA TRP A 28 29.79 44.92 -20.66
C TRP A 28 31.04 45.26 -19.85
N LEU A 29 31.12 46.47 -19.28
CA LEU A 29 32.22 46.86 -18.44
C LEU A 29 32.40 45.99 -17.22
N GLN A 30 31.29 45.55 -16.59
CA GLN A 30 31.30 44.58 -15.49
C GLN A 30 31.82 43.22 -15.95
N SER A 31 31.35 42.73 -17.12
CA SER A 31 31.81 41.47 -17.72
C SER A 31 33.30 41.52 -18.03
N TYR A 32 33.77 42.61 -18.62
CA TYR A 32 35.18 42.81 -18.97
C TYR A 32 36.09 42.89 -17.74
N ALA A 33 35.69 43.68 -16.74
CA ALA A 33 36.44 43.82 -15.49
C ALA A 33 36.53 42.53 -14.68
N SER A 34 35.56 41.64 -14.85
CA SER A 34 35.49 40.33 -14.14
C SER A 34 36.02 39.18 -14.99
N SER A 35 36.60 39.46 -16.18
CA SER A 35 37.09 38.44 -17.12
C SER A 35 36.02 37.38 -17.50
N ALA A 36 34.74 37.79 -17.53
CA ALA A 36 33.63 36.87 -17.81
C ALA A 36 33.44 36.54 -19.32
N GLY A 37 34.18 37.24 -20.22
CA GLY A 37 34.29 36.90 -21.64
C GLY A 37 33.03 37.14 -22.48
N ILE A 38 32.05 37.95 -22.00
CA ILE A 38 30.82 38.26 -22.75
C ILE A 38 31.00 39.57 -23.50
N GLY A 39 30.90 39.56 -24.84
CA GLY A 39 31.03 40.71 -25.71
C GLY A 39 29.82 41.64 -25.68
N LEU A 40 30.02 42.91 -26.10
CA LEU A 40 28.94 43.86 -26.19
C LEU A 40 27.86 43.43 -27.20
N PHE A 41 28.28 42.85 -28.33
CA PHE A 41 27.37 42.33 -29.37
C PHE A 41 26.56 41.14 -28.87
N ASP A 42 27.14 40.29 -28.02
CA ASP A 42 26.44 39.17 -27.42
C ASP A 42 25.28 39.67 -26.52
N LEU A 43 25.50 40.76 -25.76
CA LEU A 43 24.46 41.36 -24.92
C LEU A 43 23.27 41.89 -25.72
N VAL A 44 23.55 42.50 -26.88
CA VAL A 44 22.51 42.96 -27.79
C VAL A 44 21.78 41.75 -28.41
N ALA A 45 22.50 40.73 -28.85
CA ALA A 45 21.94 39.51 -29.41
C ALA A 45 21.05 38.76 -28.39
N MET A 46 21.45 38.71 -27.11
CA MET A 46 20.61 38.14 -26.01
C MET A 46 19.29 38.88 -25.89
N SER A 47 19.30 40.24 -26.03
CA SER A 47 18.10 41.05 -25.98
C SER A 47 17.12 40.69 -27.09
N PHE A 48 17.61 40.49 -28.31
CA PHE A 48 16.78 40.05 -29.46
C PHE A 48 16.23 38.65 -29.26
N LYS A 49 16.97 37.74 -28.61
CA LYS A 49 16.53 36.38 -28.25
C LYS A 49 15.56 36.34 -27.05
N LYS A 50 15.18 37.51 -26.51
CA LYS A 50 14.35 37.64 -25.29
C LYS A 50 14.99 37.02 -24.04
N VAL A 51 16.30 36.93 -24.00
CA VAL A 51 17.08 36.51 -22.82
C VAL A 51 17.43 37.77 -22.03
N ASN A 52 17.30 37.69 -20.70
CA ASN A 52 17.67 38.82 -19.84
C ASN A 52 19.22 38.85 -19.67
N PRO A 53 19.93 39.85 -20.32
CA PRO A 53 21.38 39.88 -20.27
C PRO A 53 21.95 40.05 -18.86
N THR A 54 21.22 40.75 -17.98
CA THR A 54 21.66 40.97 -16.60
C THR A 54 21.79 39.67 -15.81
N VAL A 55 20.85 38.74 -16.03
CA VAL A 55 20.85 37.43 -15.35
C VAL A 55 22.07 36.62 -15.82
N ILE A 56 22.28 36.55 -17.12
CA ILE A 56 23.37 35.76 -17.71
C ILE A 56 24.76 36.32 -17.29
N VAL A 57 24.95 37.65 -17.45
CA VAL A 57 26.22 38.31 -17.09
C VAL A 57 26.54 38.11 -15.60
N ARG A 58 25.59 38.38 -14.71
CA ARG A 58 25.82 38.21 -13.28
C ARG A 58 26.11 36.75 -12.90
N SER A 59 25.39 35.80 -13.49
CA SER A 59 25.63 34.37 -13.25
C SER A 59 27.03 33.96 -13.77
N LYS A 60 27.44 34.43 -14.96
CA LYS A 60 28.77 34.15 -15.48
C LYS A 60 29.87 34.79 -14.62
N ILE A 61 29.69 36.04 -14.19
CA ILE A 61 30.61 36.71 -13.27
C ILE A 61 30.77 35.92 -11.97
N MET A 62 29.64 35.45 -11.36
CA MET A 62 29.72 34.64 -10.16
C MET A 62 30.49 33.34 -10.38
N ALA A 63 30.31 32.67 -11.53
CA ALA A 63 31.02 31.45 -11.88
C ALA A 63 32.52 31.70 -11.97
N VAL A 64 32.95 32.72 -12.75
CA VAL A 64 34.37 33.07 -12.95
C VAL A 64 35.02 33.47 -11.63
N GLN A 65 34.36 34.30 -10.81
CA GLN A 65 34.89 34.69 -9.49
C GLN A 65 35.04 33.51 -8.52
N ALA A 66 34.25 32.44 -8.71
CA ALA A 66 34.40 31.22 -7.95
C ALA A 66 35.41 30.23 -8.50
N GLY A 67 36.11 30.60 -9.58
CA GLY A 67 37.12 29.75 -10.24
C GLY A 67 36.55 28.77 -11.27
N LEU A 68 35.26 28.89 -11.61
CA LEU A 68 34.58 28.09 -12.63
C LEU A 68 34.62 28.87 -13.96
N GLY A 69 35.65 28.64 -14.77
CA GLY A 69 35.81 29.26 -16.09
C GLY A 69 35.06 28.52 -17.21
N ASP A 70 35.42 28.83 -18.44
CA ASP A 70 34.87 28.20 -19.63
C ASP A 70 35.23 26.70 -19.73
N ASP A 71 36.32 26.28 -19.11
CA ASP A 71 36.77 24.89 -19.01
C ASP A 71 35.76 24.03 -18.26
N SER A 72 34.96 24.61 -17.38
CA SER A 72 33.87 23.94 -16.63
C SER A 72 32.57 23.82 -17.43
N GLY A 73 32.59 24.16 -18.74
CA GLY A 73 31.41 24.12 -19.61
C GLY A 73 30.38 25.26 -19.38
N ILE A 74 30.68 26.22 -18.48
CA ILE A 74 29.83 27.37 -18.18
C ILE A 74 30.11 28.52 -19.17
N THR A 75 29.75 28.34 -20.42
CA THR A 75 29.88 29.38 -21.44
C THR A 75 28.65 30.28 -21.47
N GLY A 76 28.81 31.52 -22.02
CA GLY A 76 27.67 32.42 -22.19
C GLY A 76 26.53 31.80 -23.00
N GLN A 77 26.85 31.07 -24.06
CA GLN A 77 25.86 30.37 -24.91
C GLN A 77 25.16 29.25 -24.17
N ALA A 78 25.87 28.49 -23.33
CA ALA A 78 25.27 27.42 -22.54
C ALA A 78 24.27 27.94 -21.48
N LEU A 79 24.59 29.09 -20.85
CA LEU A 79 23.71 29.80 -19.94
C LEU A 79 22.47 30.35 -20.66
N GLU A 80 22.62 30.92 -21.88
CA GLU A 80 21.50 31.37 -22.72
C GLU A 80 20.58 30.19 -23.07
N ALA A 81 21.14 29.08 -23.53
CA ALA A 81 20.37 27.90 -23.89
C ALA A 81 19.54 27.37 -22.71
N HIS A 82 20.14 27.32 -21.52
CA HIS A 82 19.44 26.90 -20.29
C HIS A 82 18.33 27.90 -19.91
N TYR A 83 18.60 29.21 -20.04
CA TYR A 83 17.58 30.25 -19.80
C TYR A 83 16.37 30.12 -20.76
N LEU A 84 16.66 29.92 -22.07
CA LEU A 84 15.61 29.74 -23.09
C LEU A 84 14.80 28.43 -22.90
N ALA A 85 15.42 27.39 -22.33
CA ALA A 85 14.75 26.17 -21.95
C ALA A 85 13.85 26.33 -20.71
N GLY A 86 13.81 27.52 -20.09
CA GLY A 86 13.00 27.79 -18.90
C GLY A 86 13.70 27.49 -17.57
N GLY A 87 15.02 27.22 -17.61
CA GLY A 87 15.79 26.89 -16.43
C GLY A 87 16.15 28.12 -15.56
N ARG A 88 16.47 27.86 -14.30
CA ARG A 88 16.80 28.86 -13.28
C ARG A 88 18.32 29.07 -13.19
N VAL A 89 18.91 29.77 -14.22
CA VAL A 89 20.36 29.99 -14.37
C VAL A 89 21.08 30.40 -13.07
N PRO A 90 20.59 31.36 -12.27
CA PRO A 90 21.31 31.77 -11.05
C PRO A 90 21.42 30.66 -10.01
N LEU A 91 20.40 29.82 -9.89
CA LEU A 91 20.38 28.71 -8.92
C LEU A 91 21.34 27.59 -9.33
N VAL A 92 21.35 27.26 -10.63
CA VAL A 92 22.28 26.26 -11.18
C VAL A 92 23.71 26.69 -10.97
N VAL A 93 24.05 27.96 -11.29
CA VAL A 93 25.43 28.47 -11.10
C VAL A 93 25.80 28.50 -9.61
N GLN A 94 24.91 28.92 -8.71
CA GLN A 94 25.18 28.87 -7.28
C GLN A 94 25.41 27.43 -6.78
N ALA A 95 24.63 26.46 -7.27
CA ALA A 95 24.80 25.06 -6.94
C ALA A 95 26.16 24.52 -7.43
N LEU A 96 26.58 24.87 -8.65
CA LEU A 96 27.90 24.49 -9.18
C LEU A 96 29.04 25.10 -8.38
N ILE A 97 28.88 26.36 -7.95
CA ILE A 97 29.87 27.02 -7.08
C ILE A 97 29.97 26.30 -5.72
N ALA A 98 28.82 25.91 -5.15
CA ALA A 98 28.78 25.17 -3.90
C ALA A 98 29.41 23.77 -4.05
N ALA A 99 29.11 23.05 -5.13
CA ALA A 99 29.70 21.76 -5.45
C ALA A 99 31.21 21.81 -5.61
N ASN A 100 31.70 22.80 -6.38
CA ASN A 100 33.15 23.01 -6.58
C ASN A 100 33.85 23.31 -5.23
N LYS A 101 33.29 24.17 -4.38
CA LYS A 101 33.85 24.46 -3.06
C LYS A 101 33.82 23.24 -2.12
N ALA A 102 32.82 22.37 -2.27
CA ALA A 102 32.73 21.12 -1.53
C ALA A 102 33.56 19.98 -2.13
N LYS A 103 34.25 20.22 -3.25
CA LYS A 103 35.02 19.22 -4.00
C LYS A 103 34.20 18.04 -4.45
N ILE A 104 33.00 18.29 -4.93
CA ILE A 104 32.12 17.31 -5.54
C ILE A 104 32.35 17.35 -7.05
N ASP A 105 33.18 16.43 -7.55
CA ASP A 105 33.56 16.37 -8.96
C ASP A 105 32.44 15.74 -9.83
N GLU A 106 31.45 15.11 -9.23
CA GLU A 106 30.37 14.42 -9.93
C GLU A 106 29.33 15.36 -10.57
N LEU A 107 29.26 16.63 -10.15
CA LEU A 107 28.30 17.61 -10.67
C LEU A 107 28.90 18.46 -11.78
N ASP A 108 28.69 18.06 -13.03
CA ASP A 108 29.00 18.86 -14.21
C ASP A 108 27.85 19.82 -14.56
N PHE A 109 28.16 20.88 -15.34
CA PHE A 109 27.15 21.85 -15.80
C PHE A 109 25.99 21.19 -16.56
N LYS A 110 26.27 20.17 -17.39
CA LYS A 110 25.22 19.42 -18.10
C LYS A 110 24.26 18.70 -17.17
N LEU A 111 24.80 18.04 -16.14
CA LEU A 111 23.99 17.34 -15.15
C LEU A 111 23.17 18.33 -14.32
N ALA A 112 23.79 19.44 -13.89
CA ALA A 112 23.08 20.47 -13.10
C ALA A 112 21.92 21.10 -13.87
N THR A 113 22.12 21.42 -15.18
CA THR A 113 21.03 21.93 -16.03
C THR A 113 19.93 20.91 -16.27
N ALA A 114 20.26 19.64 -16.45
CA ALA A 114 19.29 18.57 -16.61
C ALA A 114 18.46 18.36 -15.34
N ILE A 115 19.05 18.44 -14.15
CA ILE A 115 18.36 18.36 -12.86
C ILE A 115 17.36 19.52 -12.70
N ASP A 116 17.77 20.76 -13.03
CA ASP A 116 16.90 21.94 -12.93
C ASP A 116 15.73 21.87 -13.91
N LEU A 117 15.97 21.45 -15.17
CA LEU A 117 14.92 21.24 -16.17
C LEU A 117 13.97 20.08 -15.84
N ALA A 118 14.45 19.08 -15.09
CA ALA A 118 13.59 18.03 -14.53
C ALA A 118 12.72 18.52 -13.35
N GLY A 119 12.81 19.81 -12.98
CA GLY A 119 12.01 20.44 -11.93
C GLY A 119 12.51 20.18 -10.51
N ARG A 120 13.72 19.65 -10.35
CA ARG A 120 14.34 19.44 -9.04
C ARG A 120 15.23 20.63 -8.64
N ASP A 121 15.38 20.83 -7.33
CA ASP A 121 16.24 21.90 -6.83
C ASP A 121 17.69 21.42 -6.73
N VAL A 122 18.54 21.91 -7.65
CA VAL A 122 19.97 21.55 -7.73
C VAL A 122 20.71 22.01 -6.48
N ARG A 123 20.34 23.16 -5.90
CA ARG A 123 20.99 23.70 -4.72
C ARG A 123 20.71 22.85 -3.48
N GLU A 124 19.45 22.46 -3.28
CA GLU A 124 19.07 21.54 -2.21
C GLU A 124 19.78 20.19 -2.38
N ALA A 125 19.86 19.68 -3.61
CA ALA A 125 20.55 18.43 -3.90
C ALA A 125 22.03 18.45 -3.51
N VAL A 126 22.75 19.51 -3.87
CA VAL A 126 24.15 19.70 -3.48
C VAL A 126 24.30 19.86 -1.96
N GLN A 127 23.40 20.64 -1.35
CA GLN A 127 23.42 20.82 0.10
C GLN A 127 23.21 19.51 0.84
N THR A 128 22.25 18.68 0.42
CA THR A 128 21.95 17.38 1.03
C THR A 128 23.02 16.33 0.72
N SER A 129 23.76 16.49 -0.36
CA SER A 129 24.95 15.64 -0.65
C SER A 129 26.08 15.91 0.33
N VAL A 130 26.29 17.19 0.72
CA VAL A 130 27.35 17.59 1.69
C VAL A 130 26.89 17.39 3.13
N TYR A 131 25.64 17.74 3.43
CA TYR A 131 25.02 17.65 4.74
C TYR A 131 23.87 16.64 4.68
N PRO A 132 24.09 15.40 5.14
CA PRO A 132 23.05 14.38 5.16
C PRO A 132 21.79 14.86 5.89
N LYS A 133 20.64 14.52 5.33
CA LYS A 133 19.32 14.86 5.87
C LYS A 133 18.79 13.69 6.68
N VAL A 134 18.20 13.97 7.83
CA VAL A 134 17.52 12.95 8.64
C VAL A 134 16.02 12.97 8.31
N ILE A 135 15.49 11.80 8.01
CA ILE A 135 14.09 11.56 7.65
C ILE A 135 13.48 10.64 8.71
N ASP A 136 12.33 11.01 9.25
CA ASP A 136 11.59 10.16 10.19
C ASP A 136 10.83 9.06 9.44
N CYS A 137 10.86 7.85 9.96
CA CYS A 137 10.08 6.72 9.47
C CYS A 137 9.20 6.16 10.62
N PRO A 138 7.87 6.27 10.52
CA PRO A 138 7.08 6.74 9.38
C PRO A 138 7.16 8.25 9.17
N GLY A 139 6.95 8.68 7.93
CA GLY A 139 6.96 10.10 7.57
C GLY A 139 5.73 10.83 8.14
N LYS A 140 5.91 12.10 8.50
CA LYS A 140 4.85 12.97 9.08
C LYS A 140 3.58 13.05 8.23
N LYS A 141 3.67 12.86 6.93
CA LYS A 141 2.53 12.89 5.99
C LYS A 141 1.66 11.63 6.05
N SER A 142 2.15 10.53 6.61
CA SER A 142 1.41 9.27 6.68
C SER A 142 0.32 9.23 7.75
N GLY A 143 0.29 10.23 8.66
CA GLY A 143 -0.66 10.28 9.76
C GLY A 143 -0.48 9.18 10.81
N ARG A 144 0.59 8.40 10.71
CA ARG A 144 0.97 7.37 11.69
C ARG A 144 2.20 7.83 12.44
N ASP A 145 2.19 7.67 13.75
CA ASP A 145 3.31 8.05 14.61
C ASP A 145 4.35 6.95 14.76
N SER A 146 4.00 5.70 14.46
CA SER A 146 4.87 4.53 14.57
C SER A 146 4.61 3.51 13.47
N LEU A 147 5.59 2.65 13.23
CA LEU A 147 5.47 1.45 12.42
C LEU A 147 5.03 0.30 13.33
N ASP A 148 3.91 -0.32 12.99
CA ASP A 148 3.40 -1.48 13.72
C ASP A 148 3.91 -2.76 13.06
N ALA A 149 4.64 -3.57 13.81
CA ALA A 149 5.13 -4.87 13.37
C ALA A 149 4.86 -5.94 14.43
N VAL A 150 4.66 -7.17 14.01
CA VAL A 150 4.39 -8.30 14.92
C VAL A 150 5.52 -9.30 14.77
N ALA A 151 6.18 -9.64 15.88
CA ALA A 151 7.17 -10.69 15.92
C ALA A 151 6.53 -12.09 15.88
N LYS A 152 7.30 -13.15 15.66
CA LYS A 152 6.76 -14.52 15.57
C LYS A 152 6.08 -15.01 16.85
N ASP A 153 6.45 -14.46 17.99
CA ASP A 153 5.81 -14.72 19.29
C ASP A 153 4.40 -14.10 19.44
N GLY A 154 3.95 -13.36 18.41
CA GLY A 154 2.63 -12.74 18.38
C GLY A 154 2.54 -11.40 19.11
N ILE A 155 3.64 -10.83 19.58
CA ILE A 155 3.67 -9.53 20.26
C ILE A 155 3.90 -8.43 19.23
N GLN A 156 3.04 -7.41 19.29
CA GLN A 156 3.15 -6.21 18.47
C GLN A 156 4.24 -5.29 19.03
N LEU A 157 5.12 -4.81 18.14
CA LEU A 157 6.09 -3.78 18.43
C LEU A 157 5.73 -2.53 17.61
N LYS A 158 5.79 -1.37 18.26
CA LYS A 158 5.64 -0.06 17.65
C LYS A 158 7.00 0.60 17.57
N VAL A 159 7.49 0.79 16.35
CA VAL A 159 8.86 1.25 16.11
C VAL A 159 8.85 2.60 15.43
N ARG A 160 9.75 3.47 15.85
CA ARG A 160 10.11 4.71 15.17
C ARG A 160 11.57 4.63 14.76
N ALA A 161 11.84 4.88 13.49
CA ALA A 161 13.19 4.92 12.98
C ALA A 161 13.52 6.29 12.38
N ARG A 162 14.80 6.64 12.40
CA ARG A 162 15.36 7.79 11.71
C ARG A 162 16.32 7.29 10.66
N VAL A 163 16.13 7.77 9.44
CA VAL A 163 16.95 7.39 8.31
C VAL A 163 17.78 8.59 7.90
N THR A 164 19.09 8.47 7.99
CA THR A 164 20.02 9.48 7.49
C THR A 164 20.31 9.18 6.04
N VAL A 165 20.00 10.14 5.17
CA VAL A 165 20.18 10.02 3.72
C VAL A 165 21.03 11.14 3.17
N ARG A 166 21.78 10.85 2.11
CA ARG A 166 22.44 11.86 1.28
C ARG A 166 21.94 11.76 -0.15
N THR A 167 21.95 12.87 -0.87
CA THR A 167 21.54 12.89 -2.28
C THR A 167 22.62 12.25 -3.16
N ASN A 168 22.22 11.32 -4.01
CA ASN A 168 23.03 10.80 -5.11
C ASN A 168 22.74 11.64 -6.37
N LEU A 169 23.67 12.52 -6.73
CA LEU A 169 23.50 13.47 -7.81
C LEU A 169 23.34 12.79 -9.18
N ASN A 170 24.00 11.64 -9.39
CA ASN A 170 23.94 10.90 -10.64
C ASN A 170 22.58 10.22 -10.86
N GLN A 171 21.89 9.85 -9.78
CA GLN A 171 20.59 9.19 -9.81
C GLN A 171 19.42 10.12 -9.50
N LEU A 172 19.69 11.42 -9.40
CA LEU A 172 18.66 12.40 -9.06
C LEU A 172 17.59 12.51 -10.16
N ILE A 173 18.00 12.36 -11.42
CA ILE A 173 17.09 12.35 -12.58
C ILE A 173 16.53 10.94 -12.75
N GLY A 174 15.20 10.80 -12.63
CA GLY A 174 14.52 9.52 -12.74
C GLY A 174 14.54 8.66 -11.47
N GLY A 175 15.31 9.05 -10.44
CA GLY A 175 15.33 8.37 -9.15
C GLY A 175 14.05 8.61 -8.33
N ALA A 176 13.66 7.61 -7.54
CA ALA A 176 12.50 7.69 -6.65
C ALA A 176 12.70 8.72 -5.54
N THR A 177 11.57 9.25 -5.04
CA THR A 177 11.55 10.32 -4.04
C THR A 177 11.81 9.81 -2.61
N GLU A 178 11.95 10.76 -1.67
CA GLU A 178 12.07 10.53 -0.23
C GLU A 178 10.94 9.61 0.31
N GLU A 179 9.71 9.79 -0.18
CA GLU A 179 8.55 8.98 0.23
C GLU A 179 8.73 7.48 -0.10
N THR A 180 9.39 7.19 -1.22
CA THR A 180 9.70 5.79 -1.61
C THR A 180 10.72 5.16 -0.67
N ILE A 181 11.72 5.92 -0.23
CA ILE A 181 12.70 5.42 0.75
C ILE A 181 12.03 5.12 2.08
N ILE A 182 11.20 6.06 2.58
CA ILE A 182 10.43 5.87 3.81
C ILE A 182 9.59 4.59 3.73
N ALA A 183 8.90 4.37 2.60
CA ALA A 183 8.09 3.18 2.41
C ALA A 183 8.93 1.89 2.39
N ARG A 184 10.03 1.85 1.63
CA ARG A 184 10.92 0.67 1.54
C ARG A 184 11.61 0.37 2.86
N VAL A 185 12.10 1.40 3.56
CA VAL A 185 12.72 1.22 4.89
C VAL A 185 11.69 0.74 5.89
N GLY A 186 10.49 1.33 5.89
CA GLY A 186 9.38 0.89 6.75
C GLY A 186 9.02 -0.58 6.51
N GLU A 187 8.89 -1.01 5.25
CA GLU A 187 8.68 -2.40 4.87
C GLU A 187 9.85 -3.29 5.32
N GLY A 188 11.09 -2.83 5.12
CA GLY A 188 12.29 -3.52 5.57
C GLY A 188 12.31 -3.76 7.08
N ILE A 189 11.96 -2.75 7.88
CA ILE A 189 11.88 -2.83 9.35
C ILE A 189 10.78 -3.79 9.77
N VAL A 190 9.57 -3.66 9.22
CA VAL A 190 8.45 -4.56 9.52
C VAL A 190 8.80 -6.01 9.18
N SER A 191 9.43 -6.24 8.03
CA SER A 191 9.88 -7.58 7.61
C SER A 191 11.00 -8.13 8.52
N ALA A 192 11.93 -7.30 8.97
CA ALA A 192 13.01 -7.70 9.88
C ALA A 192 12.45 -8.10 11.25
N ILE A 193 11.52 -7.32 11.80
CA ILE A 193 10.84 -7.63 13.07
C ILE A 193 9.97 -8.89 12.93
N GLY A 194 9.21 -9.03 11.84
CA GLY A 194 8.39 -10.21 11.57
C GLY A 194 9.20 -11.51 11.41
N SER A 195 10.49 -11.41 11.09
CA SER A 195 11.41 -12.55 11.02
C SER A 195 12.06 -12.90 12.37
N ALA A 196 12.04 -11.98 13.35
CA ALA A 196 12.57 -12.21 14.69
C ALA A 196 11.71 -13.23 15.45
N GLU A 197 12.38 -14.14 16.19
CA GLU A 197 11.66 -15.18 16.93
C GLU A 197 10.94 -14.64 18.15
N ARG A 198 11.58 -13.69 18.85
CA ARG A 198 11.04 -13.05 20.03
C ARG A 198 11.13 -11.55 19.95
N HIS A 199 10.12 -10.87 20.49
CA HIS A 199 10.14 -9.42 20.64
C HIS A 199 11.30 -8.94 21.54
N THR A 200 11.72 -9.74 22.54
CA THR A 200 12.84 -9.44 23.45
C THR A 200 14.16 -9.30 22.69
N ASP A 201 14.41 -10.14 21.68
CA ASP A 201 15.64 -10.11 20.90
C ASP A 201 15.78 -8.78 20.13
N VAL A 202 14.64 -8.25 19.69
CA VAL A 202 14.53 -6.95 19.01
C VAL A 202 14.79 -5.80 19.97
N LEU A 203 14.27 -5.90 21.20
CA LEU A 203 14.44 -4.86 22.22
C LEU A 203 15.87 -4.82 22.77
N GLU A 204 16.51 -5.98 22.93
CA GLU A 204 17.89 -6.09 23.41
C GLU A 204 18.89 -5.56 22.38
N ASN A 205 18.66 -5.82 21.08
CA ASN A 205 19.60 -5.49 20.02
C ASN A 205 18.91 -4.88 18.79
N PRO A 206 18.40 -3.63 18.87
CA PRO A 206 17.75 -2.96 17.74
C PRO A 206 18.68 -2.75 16.53
N ASP A 207 19.99 -2.70 16.75
CA ASP A 207 21.00 -2.55 15.70
C ASP A 207 21.01 -3.71 14.70
N VAL A 208 20.56 -4.89 15.08
CA VAL A 208 20.45 -6.04 14.18
C VAL A 208 19.43 -5.75 13.07
N ILE A 209 18.32 -5.07 13.40
CA ILE A 209 17.32 -4.65 12.42
C ILE A 209 17.93 -3.65 11.46
N SER A 210 18.58 -2.61 11.97
CA SER A 210 19.25 -1.58 11.17
C SER A 210 20.23 -2.18 10.17
N LYS A 211 21.09 -3.09 10.62
CA LYS A 211 22.06 -3.82 9.78
C LYS A 211 21.38 -4.70 8.73
N THR A 212 20.32 -5.40 9.11
CA THR A 212 19.57 -6.28 8.19
C THR A 212 18.88 -5.48 7.09
N VAL A 213 18.32 -4.33 7.44
CA VAL A 213 17.65 -3.44 6.49
C VAL A 213 18.65 -2.79 5.54
N LEU A 214 19.81 -2.32 6.05
CA LEU A 214 20.90 -1.76 5.25
C LEU A 214 21.48 -2.78 4.26
N ALA A 215 21.63 -4.05 4.68
CA ALA A 215 22.15 -5.12 3.82
C ALA A 215 21.26 -5.40 2.60
N ARG A 216 19.98 -5.03 2.64
CA ARG A 216 19.03 -5.20 1.51
C ARG A 216 19.19 -4.17 0.39
N ARG A 217 20.05 -3.14 0.55
CA ARG A 217 20.28 -2.08 -0.42
C ARG A 217 18.98 -1.46 -0.96
N LEU A 218 18.16 -0.96 -0.05
CA LEU A 218 16.83 -0.40 -0.37
C LEU A 218 16.89 0.94 -1.11
N ASP A 219 18.06 1.53 -1.19
CA ASP A 219 18.40 2.76 -1.90
C ASP A 219 18.60 2.58 -3.41
N SER A 220 18.58 1.35 -3.92
CA SER A 220 18.76 1.10 -5.35
C SER A 220 17.67 1.82 -6.18
N ASN A 221 18.10 2.54 -7.25
CA ASN A 221 17.25 3.35 -8.12
C ASN A 221 16.49 4.49 -7.40
N THR A 222 17.06 5.02 -6.32
CA THR A 222 16.52 6.21 -5.65
C THR A 222 17.44 7.42 -5.83
N ALA A 223 16.87 8.61 -5.67
CA ALA A 223 17.62 9.86 -5.71
C ALA A 223 18.52 10.07 -4.48
N PHE A 224 18.43 9.19 -3.49
CA PHE A 224 19.11 9.27 -2.22
C PHE A 224 19.81 7.96 -1.90
N GLU A 225 20.93 8.06 -1.20
CA GLU A 225 21.69 6.95 -0.64
C GLU A 225 21.47 6.93 0.88
N ILE A 226 21.24 5.75 1.44
CA ILE A 226 21.02 5.57 2.89
C ILE A 226 22.39 5.48 3.57
N VAL A 227 22.68 6.43 4.46
CA VAL A 227 23.93 6.46 5.24
C VAL A 227 23.79 5.63 6.50
N SER A 228 22.70 5.85 7.28
CA SER A 228 22.40 5.07 8.48
C SER A 228 20.90 4.94 8.66
N ILE A 229 20.51 3.89 9.39
CA ILE A 229 19.15 3.68 9.89
C ILE A 229 19.27 3.50 11.40
N ASP A 230 18.70 4.42 12.14
CA ASP A 230 18.76 4.42 13.59
C ASP A 230 17.36 4.21 14.15
N ILE A 231 17.21 3.21 15.01
CA ILE A 231 15.95 2.95 15.70
C ILE A 231 15.86 3.94 16.86
N ALA A 232 14.90 4.87 16.79
CA ALA A 232 14.77 5.94 17.77
C ALA A 232 13.99 5.51 19.00
N ASP A 233 12.97 4.67 18.82
CA ASP A 233 12.07 4.24 19.89
C ASP A 233 11.41 2.91 19.52
N ILE A 234 11.24 2.03 20.51
CA ILE A 234 10.52 0.77 20.37
C ILE A 234 9.58 0.59 21.56
N ASP A 235 8.29 0.66 21.30
CA ASP A 235 7.26 0.40 22.29
C ASP A 235 6.67 -1.00 22.11
N VAL A 236 6.37 -1.67 23.20
CA VAL A 236 5.65 -2.95 23.19
C VAL A 236 4.15 -2.68 23.13
N GLY A 237 3.50 -3.20 22.10
CA GLY A 237 2.07 -3.08 21.90
C GLY A 237 1.27 -4.25 22.49
N ALA A 238 0.16 -4.58 21.85
CA ALA A 238 -0.74 -5.65 22.29
C ALA A 238 -0.18 -7.04 21.92
N ASN A 239 -0.52 -8.05 22.73
CA ASN A 239 -0.28 -9.44 22.37
C ASN A 239 -1.38 -9.91 21.39
N ILE A 240 -1.10 -9.77 20.10
CA ILE A 240 -2.02 -10.13 19.02
C ILE A 240 -2.13 -11.65 18.91
N GLY A 241 -1.06 -12.39 19.20
CA GLY A 241 -1.06 -13.85 19.18
C GLY A 241 -2.04 -14.44 20.18
N ALA A 242 -2.02 -13.97 21.42
CA ALA A 242 -2.97 -14.43 22.46
C ALA A 242 -4.42 -14.06 22.12
N ARG A 243 -4.64 -12.87 21.54
CA ARG A 243 -5.96 -12.45 21.11
C ARG A 243 -6.51 -13.33 19.97
N LEU A 244 -5.68 -13.62 18.97
CA LEU A 244 -6.04 -14.52 17.88
C LEU A 244 -6.37 -15.93 18.38
N GLN A 245 -5.62 -16.46 19.35
CA GLN A 245 -5.91 -17.75 19.96
C GLN A 245 -7.23 -17.74 20.72
N ALA A 246 -7.53 -16.66 21.44
CA ALA A 246 -8.83 -16.50 22.13
C ALA A 246 -9.99 -16.43 21.13
N ASP A 247 -9.86 -15.63 20.06
CA ASP A 247 -10.85 -15.50 19.00
C ASP A 247 -11.06 -16.84 18.26
N GLN A 248 -9.99 -17.61 18.03
CA GLN A 248 -10.05 -18.94 17.44
C GLN A 248 -10.79 -19.92 18.34
N ALA A 249 -10.47 -19.94 19.63
CA ALA A 249 -11.15 -20.82 20.60
C ALA A 249 -12.64 -20.50 20.73
N GLU A 250 -13.00 -19.21 20.68
CA GLU A 250 -14.41 -18.80 20.66
C GLU A 250 -15.12 -19.24 19.37
N ALA A 251 -14.47 -19.10 18.21
CA ALA A 251 -15.01 -19.58 16.94
C ALA A 251 -15.19 -21.10 16.94
N ASP A 252 -14.21 -21.87 17.44
CA ASP A 252 -14.29 -23.32 17.55
C ASP A 252 -15.44 -23.76 18.48
N THR A 253 -15.62 -23.05 19.60
CA THR A 253 -16.73 -23.28 20.51
C THR A 253 -18.09 -23.01 19.84
N ARG A 254 -18.18 -21.96 19.04
CA ARG A 254 -19.38 -21.60 18.28
C ARG A 254 -19.73 -22.66 17.23
N VAL A 255 -18.70 -23.14 16.50
CA VAL A 255 -18.86 -24.25 15.54
C VAL A 255 -19.28 -25.55 16.23
N ALA A 256 -18.65 -25.88 17.37
CA ALA A 256 -19.01 -27.07 18.14
C ALA A 256 -20.46 -27.02 18.64
N ARG A 257 -20.92 -25.85 19.11
CA ARG A 257 -22.33 -25.64 19.51
C ARG A 257 -23.29 -25.83 18.33
N ALA A 258 -23.00 -25.20 17.19
CA ALA A 258 -23.83 -25.32 15.98
C ALA A 258 -23.95 -26.79 15.52
N ASN A 259 -22.83 -27.53 15.54
CA ASN A 259 -22.78 -28.94 15.20
C ASN A 259 -23.56 -29.80 16.21
N ALA A 260 -23.54 -29.45 17.49
CA ALA A 260 -24.32 -30.15 18.52
C ALA A 260 -25.82 -29.89 18.36
N GLU A 261 -26.22 -28.64 18.07
CA GLU A 261 -27.61 -28.28 17.78
C GLU A 261 -28.12 -28.97 16.50
N GLY A 262 -27.29 -28.99 15.44
CA GLY A 262 -27.60 -29.72 14.21
C GLY A 262 -27.84 -31.22 14.47
N ARG A 263 -27.00 -31.86 15.30
CA ARG A 263 -27.18 -33.27 15.68
C ARG A 263 -28.43 -33.49 16.50
N ARG A 264 -28.76 -32.56 17.42
CA ARG A 264 -30.02 -32.63 18.18
C ARG A 264 -31.25 -32.50 17.28
N ALA A 265 -31.21 -31.53 16.35
CA ALA A 265 -32.30 -31.34 15.38
C ALA A 265 -32.51 -32.58 14.49
N MET A 266 -31.41 -33.20 14.02
CA MET A 266 -31.49 -34.45 13.26
C MET A 266 -32.04 -35.62 14.10
N ALA A 267 -31.65 -35.71 15.38
CA ALA A 267 -32.16 -36.76 16.27
C ALA A 267 -33.65 -36.60 16.50
N VAL A 268 -34.14 -35.36 16.74
CA VAL A 268 -35.57 -35.06 16.89
C VAL A 268 -36.34 -35.34 15.59
N ALA A 269 -35.80 -34.96 14.44
CA ALA A 269 -36.41 -35.25 13.15
C ALA A 269 -36.55 -36.77 12.93
N LYS A 270 -35.47 -37.51 13.24
CA LYS A 270 -35.48 -38.98 13.11
C LYS A 270 -36.48 -39.65 14.10
N GLU A 271 -36.58 -39.11 15.31
CA GLU A 271 -37.61 -39.57 16.28
C GLU A 271 -39.03 -39.36 15.73
N GLN A 272 -39.30 -38.20 15.15
CA GLN A 272 -40.57 -37.90 14.51
C GLN A 272 -40.87 -38.76 13.30
N GLU A 273 -39.87 -39.03 12.46
CA GLU A 273 -39.97 -39.97 11.35
C GLU A 273 -40.30 -41.39 11.83
N MET A 274 -39.69 -41.86 12.93
CA MET A 274 -39.97 -43.15 13.50
C MET A 274 -41.39 -43.23 14.09
N ILE A 275 -41.86 -42.15 14.78
CA ILE A 275 -43.24 -42.09 15.27
C ILE A 275 -44.22 -42.11 14.11
N ALA A 276 -43.99 -41.36 13.03
CA ALA A 276 -44.82 -41.38 11.83
C ALA A 276 -44.85 -42.78 11.20
N SER A 277 -43.73 -43.46 11.09
CA SER A 277 -43.64 -44.83 10.58
C SER A 277 -44.38 -45.85 11.45
N ILE A 278 -44.36 -45.66 12.79
CA ILE A 278 -45.15 -46.51 13.71
C ILE A 278 -46.63 -46.29 13.49
N GLU A 279 -47.08 -45.03 13.38
CA GLU A 279 -48.46 -44.71 13.11
C GLU A 279 -48.95 -45.21 11.74
N GLU A 280 -48.10 -45.10 10.72
CA GLU A 280 -48.37 -45.68 9.39
C GLU A 280 -48.50 -47.21 9.46
N SER A 281 -47.60 -47.86 10.20
CA SER A 281 -47.65 -49.29 10.40
C SER A 281 -48.92 -49.72 11.17
N ARG A 282 -49.34 -48.90 12.18
CA ARG A 282 -50.60 -49.11 12.91
C ARG A 282 -51.80 -48.92 11.99
N ALA A 283 -51.84 -47.92 11.17
CA ALA A 283 -52.91 -47.69 10.21
C ALA A 283 -53.02 -48.86 9.21
N ALA A 284 -51.91 -49.36 8.68
CA ALA A 284 -51.87 -50.52 7.81
C ALA A 284 -52.37 -51.80 8.50
N LEU A 285 -52.06 -51.94 9.80
CA LEU A 285 -52.60 -53.09 10.61
C LEU A 285 -54.07 -52.97 10.77
N VAL A 286 -54.64 -51.81 11.12
CA VAL A 286 -56.05 -51.56 11.23
C VAL A 286 -56.79 -51.78 9.90
N ASP A 287 -56.21 -51.35 8.77
CA ASP A 287 -56.77 -51.59 7.45
C ASP A 287 -56.83 -53.11 7.16
N ALA A 288 -55.72 -53.81 7.44
CA ALA A 288 -55.68 -55.26 7.27
C ALA A 288 -56.67 -56.01 8.18
N GLU A 289 -56.85 -55.55 9.47
CA GLU A 289 -57.88 -56.10 10.37
C GLU A 289 -59.27 -55.79 9.87
N ALA A 290 -59.48 -54.63 9.20
CA ALA A 290 -60.83 -54.28 8.67
C ALA A 290 -61.20 -55.11 7.40
N GLU A 291 -60.19 -55.62 6.68
CA GLU A 291 -60.46 -56.52 5.55
C GLU A 291 -61.01 -57.86 5.94
N VAL A 292 -60.69 -58.34 7.16
CA VAL A 292 -61.21 -59.64 7.65
C VAL A 292 -62.70 -59.63 7.80
N PRO A 293 -63.38 -58.66 8.48
CA PRO A 293 -64.82 -58.55 8.53
C PRO A 293 -65.50 -58.40 7.17
N ARG A 294 -64.85 -57.63 6.25
CA ARG A 294 -65.32 -57.45 4.86
C ARG A 294 -65.34 -58.77 4.13
N ALA A 295 -64.24 -59.53 4.16
CA ALA A 295 -64.13 -60.84 3.53
C ALA A 295 -65.12 -61.83 4.13
N VAL A 296 -65.36 -61.76 5.45
CA VAL A 296 -66.42 -62.60 6.12
C VAL A 296 -67.83 -62.20 5.67
N ALA A 297 -68.11 -60.89 5.54
CA ALA A 297 -69.41 -60.39 5.08
C ALA A 297 -69.63 -60.78 3.60
N ASP A 298 -68.62 -60.67 2.72
CA ASP A 298 -68.70 -61.08 1.32
C ASP A 298 -68.93 -62.60 1.18
N SER A 299 -68.27 -63.42 2.00
CA SER A 299 -68.45 -64.88 2.01
C SER A 299 -69.83 -65.34 2.53
N LEU A 300 -70.43 -64.56 3.44
CA LEU A 300 -71.81 -64.73 3.87
C LEU A 300 -72.82 -64.36 2.76
N THR A 301 -72.62 -63.26 2.05
CA THR A 301 -73.50 -62.79 0.99
C THR A 301 -73.41 -63.69 -0.26
N THR A 302 -72.23 -64.26 -0.58
CA THR A 302 -72.04 -65.21 -1.67
C THR A 302 -72.46 -66.65 -1.33
N GLY A 303 -72.94 -66.89 -0.06
CA GLY A 303 -73.41 -68.17 0.36
C GLY A 303 -72.34 -69.25 0.59
N GLN A 304 -71.09 -68.89 0.60
CA GLN A 304 -69.91 -69.78 0.80
C GLN A 304 -69.71 -70.09 2.30
N LEU A 305 -70.20 -69.22 3.21
CA LEU A 305 -70.13 -69.39 4.65
C LEU A 305 -71.56 -69.48 5.23
N GLY A 306 -71.87 -70.59 5.90
CA GLY A 306 -73.20 -70.74 6.59
C GLY A 306 -73.23 -69.97 7.93
N ILE A 307 -74.43 -69.54 8.34
CA ILE A 307 -74.58 -68.77 9.61
C ILE A 307 -74.01 -69.54 10.81
N PHE A 308 -74.12 -70.84 10.84
CA PHE A 308 -73.57 -71.69 11.90
C PHE A 308 -72.00 -71.74 11.85
N ASP A 309 -71.44 -71.68 10.68
CA ASP A 309 -69.97 -71.66 10.55
C ASP A 309 -69.34 -70.29 10.95
N TYR A 310 -70.08 -69.19 10.75
CA TYR A 310 -69.72 -67.88 11.33
C TYR A 310 -69.65 -67.89 12.84
N TYR A 311 -70.67 -68.52 13.52
CA TYR A 311 -70.63 -68.65 14.97
C TYR A 311 -69.50 -69.56 15.47
N LYS A 312 -69.14 -70.60 14.74
CA LYS A 312 -67.94 -71.44 15.02
C LYS A 312 -66.64 -70.63 14.90
N LEU A 313 -66.51 -69.85 13.85
CA LEU A 313 -65.32 -68.97 13.60
C LEU A 313 -65.21 -67.95 14.74
N LYS A 314 -66.31 -67.31 15.15
CA LYS A 314 -66.34 -66.36 16.25
C LYS A 314 -66.01 -67.00 17.62
N ASN A 315 -66.45 -68.23 17.89
CA ASN A 315 -66.02 -68.93 19.04
C ASN A 315 -64.58 -69.35 19.06
N LEU A 316 -64.04 -69.75 17.91
CA LEU A 316 -62.62 -70.05 17.74
C LEU A 316 -61.76 -68.83 17.92
N GLN A 317 -62.18 -67.64 17.39
CA GLN A 317 -61.52 -66.35 17.61
C GLN A 317 -61.53 -65.96 19.11
N ALA A 318 -62.64 -66.09 19.78
CA ALA A 318 -62.78 -65.83 21.22
C ALA A 318 -61.88 -66.73 22.08
N ASP A 319 -61.79 -68.02 21.74
CA ASP A 319 -60.89 -68.98 22.41
C ASP A 319 -59.42 -68.65 22.16
N THR A 320 -59.04 -68.24 20.93
CA THR A 320 -57.67 -67.78 20.55
C THR A 320 -57.34 -66.53 21.30
N ASN A 321 -58.22 -65.53 21.35
CA ASN A 321 -57.99 -64.27 22.10
C ASN A 321 -57.85 -64.50 23.61
N MET A 322 -58.66 -65.41 24.17
CA MET A 322 -58.56 -65.79 25.57
C MET A 322 -57.21 -66.47 25.88
N ARG A 323 -56.75 -67.36 25.02
CA ARG A 323 -55.43 -68.02 25.15
C ARG A 323 -54.28 -67.00 25.03
N GLN A 324 -54.37 -66.01 24.10
CA GLN A 324 -53.42 -64.93 23.99
C GLN A 324 -53.35 -64.03 25.21
N THR A 325 -54.47 -63.62 25.76
CA THR A 325 -54.55 -62.84 27.02
C THR A 325 -53.98 -63.59 28.22
N ILE A 326 -54.17 -64.88 28.28
CA ILE A 326 -53.60 -65.72 29.37
C ILE A 326 -52.07 -65.84 29.17
N ALA A 327 -51.61 -65.96 27.91
CA ALA A 327 -50.16 -66.05 27.59
C ALA A 327 -49.44 -64.73 27.80
N THR A 328 -50.06 -63.59 27.57
CA THR A 328 -49.42 -62.23 27.68
C THR A 328 -49.61 -61.58 29.04
N GLY A 329 -50.45 -62.18 29.94
CA GLY A 329 -50.74 -61.64 31.26
C GLY A 329 -51.46 -60.30 31.25
N GLN A 330 -52.02 -59.88 30.15
CA GLN A 330 -52.75 -58.62 30.00
C GLN A 330 -54.25 -58.89 30.23
N VAL A 331 -54.83 -58.29 31.28
CA VAL A 331 -56.28 -58.28 31.50
C VAL A 331 -56.93 -57.46 30.38
N PRO A 332 -57.91 -57.95 29.65
CA PRO A 332 -58.61 -57.22 28.62
C PRO A 332 -59.26 -55.98 29.22
N THR A 333 -58.79 -54.81 28.95
CA THR A 333 -59.48 -53.55 29.20
C THR A 333 -60.71 -53.54 28.29
N ALA A 334 -61.87 -53.64 28.90
CA ALA A 334 -63.18 -53.57 28.25
C ALA A 334 -63.18 -52.30 27.37
N ALA A 335 -63.44 -52.46 26.08
CA ALA A 335 -63.67 -51.38 25.16
C ALA A 335 -64.83 -50.55 25.68
N SER A 336 -64.53 -49.30 26.10
CA SER A 336 -65.59 -48.33 26.39
C SER A 336 -66.28 -47.98 25.07
N THR A 337 -67.44 -48.46 24.92
CA THR A 337 -68.48 -48.03 23.97
C THR A 337 -68.79 -46.57 24.26
N THR A 338 -68.32 -45.61 23.42
CA THR A 338 -69.01 -44.36 23.04
C THR A 338 -68.68 -44.03 21.63
#